data_6789fa9f75061844624083eeb69be58c
#
_entry.id   6789fa9f75061844624083eeb69be58c
#
_cell.length_a   1.000
_cell.length_b   1.000
_cell.length_c   1.000
_cell.angle_alpha   90.00
_cell.angle_beta   90.00
_cell.angle_gamma   90.00
#
_symmetry.space_group_name_H-M   'P 1'
#
loop_
_entity.id
_entity.type
_entity.pdbx_description
1 polymer ?
#
loop_
_entity_poly.entity_id
_entity_poly.type
_entity_poly.pdbx_seq_one_letter_code
_entity_poly.pdbx_strand_id
1 'polypeptide(L)'
;MTSGFLPGNRLQLLETGSEYFPALIEAIEAATMEIRLEAYIFEDDATGRTVAAALADAVRRGVGVHVLVDGFGSRGFMQKLGARLSADGIEVLIYRPDVSPLTLRRQRLRRLHRKLVSIDGRIAFIGGINVIDDSDFPGRLAPRYDYAVRIEGPLLAPIYASMHHLWQLVSWTRFRHRFGTARRHPAVATVRGNIAAAFLIRDNLRHRRDIEDAYLDAINTARREILLANAYFLPGRRFRHALMDAAQRGVDVSILLQGQSDHLLLHYATQALYRALLSAGVRIYEYRKSFLHAKVAVIDGHWATVGSSNIDPFSLLLAREANVVVNNVDFAGTLRASLNRALLLGAVEVRREDWGKRFLLVRMAHWLAYTVVRLLIGISGYGGKHQT
;
A
#
# COMPACT_ATOMS: atom_id res chain seq x y z
N MET A 1 -5.45 7.55 20.75
CA MET A 1 -4.54 8.72 20.66
C MET A 1 -4.82 9.51 19.39
N THR A 2 -5.35 10.71 19.52
CA THR A 2 -5.78 11.58 18.41
C THR A 2 -4.67 12.48 17.86
N SER A 3 -3.41 12.22 18.18
CA SER A 3 -2.28 13.09 17.86
C SER A 3 -1.67 12.77 16.48
N GLY A 4 -2.33 13.18 15.44
CA GLY A 4 -1.82 13.01 14.08
C GLY A 4 -2.81 13.39 12.98
N PHE A 5 -4.09 13.55 13.31
CA PHE A 5 -5.09 13.99 12.35
C PHE A 5 -4.99 15.51 12.12
N LEU A 6 -4.77 15.88 10.87
CA LEU A 6 -4.75 17.29 10.43
C LEU A 6 -6.09 17.57 9.74
N PRO A 7 -6.87 18.57 10.22
CA PRO A 7 -8.11 18.97 9.56
C PRO A 7 -7.82 19.84 8.32
N GLY A 8 -8.85 20.07 7.52
CA GLY A 8 -8.77 21.01 6.42
C GLY A 8 -8.29 20.43 5.09
N ASN A 9 -8.28 19.11 4.95
CA ASN A 9 -7.89 18.45 3.72
C ASN A 9 -9.10 18.21 2.80
N ARG A 10 -8.81 18.17 1.50
CA ARG A 10 -9.67 17.65 0.44
C ARG A 10 -9.08 16.35 -0.05
N LEU A 11 -9.86 15.28 0.02
CA LEU A 11 -9.45 13.95 -0.41
C LEU A 11 -10.42 13.43 -1.48
N GLN A 12 -9.86 12.86 -2.53
CA GLN A 12 -10.61 12.17 -3.58
C GLN A 12 -10.13 10.72 -3.66
N LEU A 13 -11.05 9.78 -3.50
CA LEU A 13 -10.76 8.36 -3.74
C LEU A 13 -10.65 8.12 -5.25
N LEU A 14 -9.64 7.35 -5.67
CA LEU A 14 -9.42 6.92 -7.04
C LEU A 14 -9.40 5.40 -7.06
N GLU A 15 -10.31 4.82 -7.84
CA GLU A 15 -10.50 3.39 -7.97
C GLU A 15 -9.82 2.90 -9.25
N THR A 16 -8.89 1.97 -9.14
CA THR A 16 -8.10 1.37 -10.22
C THR A 16 -7.20 2.34 -10.98
N GLY A 17 -6.37 1.78 -11.89
CA GLY A 17 -5.50 2.59 -12.75
C GLY A 17 -6.28 3.51 -13.70
N SER A 18 -7.52 3.14 -14.06
CA SER A 18 -8.36 3.91 -14.99
C SER A 18 -8.76 5.30 -14.45
N GLU A 19 -8.88 5.47 -13.14
CA GLU A 19 -9.12 6.79 -12.53
C GLU A 19 -7.79 7.43 -12.07
N TYR A 20 -6.86 6.60 -11.59
CA TYR A 20 -5.60 7.08 -11.03
C TYR A 20 -4.69 7.72 -12.07
N PHE A 21 -4.41 7.04 -13.20
CA PHE A 21 -3.44 7.54 -14.18
C PHE A 21 -3.88 8.82 -14.88
N PRO A 22 -5.14 8.99 -15.32
CA PRO A 22 -5.59 10.27 -15.87
C PRO A 22 -5.44 11.42 -14.87
N ALA A 23 -5.85 11.23 -13.60
CA ALA A 23 -5.71 12.24 -12.56
C ALA A 23 -4.24 12.57 -12.22
N LEU A 24 -3.35 11.58 -12.27
CA LEU A 24 -1.92 11.76 -12.07
C LEU A 24 -1.30 12.55 -13.22
N ILE A 25 -1.62 12.21 -14.47
CA ILE A 25 -1.08 12.86 -15.67
C ILE A 25 -1.54 14.32 -15.71
N GLU A 26 -2.84 14.59 -15.50
CA GLU A 26 -3.37 15.95 -15.39
C GLU A 26 -2.60 16.79 -14.37
N ALA A 27 -2.33 16.21 -13.19
CA ALA A 27 -1.58 16.91 -12.15
C ALA A 27 -0.09 17.14 -12.53
N ILE A 28 0.54 16.18 -13.23
CA ILE A 28 1.91 16.33 -13.76
C ILE A 28 1.97 17.43 -14.84
N GLU A 29 0.99 17.48 -15.73
CA GLU A 29 0.90 18.48 -16.79
C GLU A 29 0.71 19.89 -16.22
N ALA A 30 -0.02 20.02 -15.11
CA ALA A 30 -0.23 21.28 -14.40
C ALA A 30 0.94 21.70 -13.49
N ALA A 31 1.96 20.84 -13.32
CA ALA A 31 3.10 21.12 -12.45
C ALA A 31 3.96 22.30 -12.95
N THR A 32 4.41 23.14 -12.01
CA THR A 32 5.18 24.36 -12.28
C THR A 32 6.52 24.45 -11.54
N MET A 33 6.72 23.64 -10.47
CA MET A 33 7.91 23.74 -9.63
C MET A 33 8.64 22.42 -9.44
N GLU A 34 7.95 21.41 -8.88
CA GLU A 34 8.60 20.16 -8.49
C GLU A 34 7.64 18.97 -8.51
N ILE A 35 8.13 17.86 -9.03
CA ILE A 35 7.46 16.54 -8.95
C ILE A 35 8.37 15.57 -8.24
N ARG A 36 7.85 14.88 -7.21
CA ARG A 36 8.50 13.77 -6.55
C ARG A 36 7.63 12.52 -6.70
N LEU A 37 8.20 11.44 -7.23
CA LEU A 37 7.52 10.17 -7.43
C LEU A 37 8.31 9.06 -6.75
N GLU A 38 7.63 8.27 -5.91
CA GLU A 38 8.16 7.07 -5.31
C GLU A 38 7.29 5.87 -5.70
N ALA A 39 7.91 4.83 -6.27
CA ALA A 39 7.20 3.63 -6.70
C ALA A 39 7.96 2.36 -6.30
N TYR A 40 7.20 1.30 -5.99
CA TYR A 40 7.77 -0.03 -5.86
C TYR A 40 8.05 -0.64 -7.23
N ILE A 41 7.05 -0.59 -8.12
CA ILE A 41 7.18 -1.03 -9.51
C ILE A 41 6.93 0.15 -10.43
N PHE A 42 7.86 0.36 -11.37
CA PHE A 42 7.72 1.24 -12.51
C PHE A 42 8.22 0.47 -13.73
N GLU A 43 7.29 -0.02 -14.56
CA GLU A 43 7.61 -0.87 -15.71
C GLU A 43 7.73 -0.08 -17.00
N ASP A 44 8.43 -0.67 -17.98
CA ASP A 44 8.51 -0.16 -19.35
C ASP A 44 7.39 -0.78 -20.21
N ASP A 45 6.16 -0.45 -19.86
CA ASP A 45 4.94 -0.83 -20.57
C ASP A 45 4.19 0.41 -21.08
N ALA A 46 2.97 0.24 -21.60
CA ALA A 46 2.19 1.34 -22.16
C ALA A 46 1.93 2.46 -21.13
N THR A 47 1.48 2.09 -19.93
CA THR A 47 1.20 3.03 -18.83
C THR A 47 2.47 3.68 -18.32
N GLY A 48 3.53 2.88 -18.10
CA GLY A 48 4.81 3.41 -17.64
C GLY A 48 5.43 4.40 -18.63
N ARG A 49 5.36 4.12 -19.93
CA ARG A 49 5.82 5.04 -20.98
C ARG A 49 5.01 6.34 -21.03
N THR A 50 3.68 6.27 -20.82
CA THR A 50 2.82 7.45 -20.77
C THR A 50 3.17 8.35 -19.60
N VAL A 51 3.34 7.77 -18.40
CA VAL A 51 3.78 8.54 -17.21
C VAL A 51 5.18 9.12 -17.43
N ALA A 52 6.11 8.34 -17.99
CA ALA A 52 7.46 8.80 -18.29
C ALA A 52 7.49 9.98 -19.27
N ALA A 53 6.66 9.95 -20.31
CA ALA A 53 6.52 11.05 -21.26
C ALA A 53 6.02 12.32 -20.58
N ALA A 54 4.98 12.23 -19.74
CA ALA A 54 4.47 13.38 -18.99
C ALA A 54 5.52 13.98 -18.04
N LEU A 55 6.34 13.14 -17.39
CA LEU A 55 7.45 13.60 -16.54
C LEU A 55 8.55 14.30 -17.35
N ALA A 56 8.91 13.78 -18.53
CA ALA A 56 9.87 14.40 -19.42
C ALA A 56 9.37 15.76 -19.95
N ASP A 57 8.08 15.84 -20.28
CA ASP A 57 7.43 17.11 -20.65
C ASP A 57 7.47 18.14 -19.52
N ALA A 58 7.29 17.70 -18.29
CA ALA A 58 7.43 18.58 -17.12
C ALA A 58 8.86 19.16 -17.00
N VAL A 59 9.89 18.33 -17.19
CA VAL A 59 11.29 18.81 -17.22
C VAL A 59 11.51 19.84 -18.33
N ARG A 60 10.96 19.61 -19.53
CA ARG A 60 11.04 20.58 -20.64
C ARG A 60 10.38 21.94 -20.31
N ARG A 61 9.39 21.95 -19.44
CA ARG A 61 8.77 23.17 -18.88
C ARG A 61 9.59 23.82 -17.74
N GLY A 62 10.71 23.20 -17.32
CA GLY A 62 11.56 23.69 -16.23
C GLY A 62 11.18 23.18 -14.85
N VAL A 63 10.30 22.18 -14.75
CA VAL A 63 9.91 21.54 -13.48
C VAL A 63 11.02 20.61 -13.00
N GLY A 64 11.38 20.67 -11.72
CA GLY A 64 12.30 19.72 -11.10
C GLY A 64 11.63 18.37 -10.89
N VAL A 65 12.15 17.29 -11.49
CA VAL A 65 11.53 15.95 -11.39
C VAL A 65 12.46 14.96 -10.72
N HIS A 66 11.96 14.32 -9.65
CA HIS A 66 12.69 13.36 -8.82
C HIS A 66 11.94 12.03 -8.76
N VAL A 67 12.55 10.95 -9.26
CA VAL A 67 11.97 9.61 -9.29
C VAL A 67 12.79 8.66 -8.43
N LEU A 68 12.17 8.03 -7.43
CA LEU A 68 12.77 7.02 -6.57
C LEU A 68 12.02 5.71 -6.73
N VAL A 69 12.69 4.67 -7.24
CA VAL A 69 12.10 3.35 -7.42
C VAL A 69 12.79 2.29 -6.56
N ASP A 70 12.09 1.21 -6.24
CA ASP A 70 12.69 0.06 -5.54
C ASP A 70 13.52 -0.79 -6.50
N GLY A 71 14.73 -1.17 -6.10
CA GLY A 71 15.65 -1.93 -6.96
C GLY A 71 15.24 -3.38 -7.21
N PHE A 72 14.32 -3.94 -6.39
CA PHE A 72 13.79 -5.29 -6.61
C PHE A 72 12.49 -5.26 -7.40
N GLY A 73 11.55 -4.39 -7.01
CA GLY A 73 10.26 -4.26 -7.68
C GLY A 73 10.40 -3.72 -9.10
N SER A 74 11.34 -2.80 -9.33
CA SER A 74 11.62 -2.21 -10.66
C SER A 74 12.92 -2.76 -11.25
N ARG A 75 13.05 -4.07 -11.28
CA ARG A 75 14.22 -4.75 -11.85
C ARG A 75 14.37 -4.42 -13.34
N GLY A 76 15.58 -4.03 -13.78
CA GLY A 76 15.81 -3.65 -15.16
C GLY A 76 15.34 -2.24 -15.54
N PHE A 77 14.74 -1.50 -14.60
CA PHE A 77 14.27 -0.14 -14.84
C PHE A 77 15.38 0.78 -15.41
N MET A 78 16.57 0.77 -14.79
CA MET A 78 17.69 1.62 -15.26
C MET A 78 18.23 1.27 -16.63
N GLN A 79 18.15 0.00 -17.03
CA GLN A 79 18.62 -0.45 -18.35
C GLN A 79 17.63 -0.08 -19.46
N LYS A 80 16.40 0.25 -19.11
CA LYS A 80 15.32 0.57 -20.05
C LYS A 80 14.87 2.02 -19.84
N LEU A 81 13.78 2.20 -19.13
CA LEU A 81 13.11 3.47 -18.97
C LEU A 81 13.91 4.48 -18.13
N GLY A 82 14.60 4.03 -17.08
CA GLY A 82 15.33 4.91 -16.16
C GLY A 82 16.52 5.62 -16.82
N ALA A 83 17.21 4.97 -17.77
CA ALA A 83 18.28 5.62 -18.54
C ALA A 83 17.73 6.75 -19.43
N ARG A 84 16.57 6.54 -20.05
CA ARG A 84 15.88 7.55 -20.87
C ARG A 84 15.45 8.73 -20.00
N LEU A 85 14.77 8.46 -18.87
CA LEU A 85 14.36 9.52 -17.93
C LEU A 85 15.56 10.35 -17.46
N SER A 86 16.71 9.70 -17.18
CA SER A 86 17.93 10.42 -16.78
C SER A 86 18.50 11.27 -17.91
N ALA A 87 18.43 10.80 -19.16
CA ALA A 87 18.85 11.56 -20.33
C ALA A 87 17.93 12.78 -20.58
N ASP A 88 16.64 12.65 -20.26
CA ASP A 88 15.65 13.72 -20.34
C ASP A 88 15.78 14.73 -19.17
N GLY A 89 16.78 14.58 -18.29
CA GLY A 89 17.05 15.51 -17.17
C GLY A 89 16.31 15.21 -15.86
N ILE A 90 15.64 14.06 -15.78
CA ILE A 90 14.97 13.61 -14.55
C ILE A 90 16.01 13.03 -13.58
N GLU A 91 15.95 13.46 -12.31
CA GLU A 91 16.79 12.89 -11.26
C GLU A 91 16.24 11.52 -10.82
N VAL A 92 16.93 10.44 -11.17
CA VAL A 92 16.52 9.08 -10.86
C VAL A 92 17.41 8.45 -9.80
N LEU A 93 16.81 7.96 -8.72
CA LEU A 93 17.46 7.17 -7.69
C LEU A 93 16.82 5.79 -7.56
N ILE A 94 17.63 4.78 -7.22
CA ILE A 94 17.17 3.43 -6.93
C ILE A 94 17.40 3.11 -5.47
N TYR A 95 16.32 2.76 -4.79
CA TYR A 95 16.38 2.25 -3.42
C TYR A 95 16.87 0.81 -3.42
N ARG A 96 18.05 0.56 -2.84
CA ARG A 96 18.66 -0.76 -2.67
C ARG A 96 18.68 -1.60 -3.96
N PRO A 97 19.49 -1.22 -4.98
CA PRO A 97 19.55 -1.92 -6.28
C PRO A 97 20.14 -3.32 -6.21
N ASP A 98 21.05 -3.58 -5.21
CA ASP A 98 21.75 -4.85 -5.13
C ASP A 98 20.87 -5.91 -4.47
N VAL A 99 20.20 -6.68 -5.29
CA VAL A 99 19.36 -7.80 -4.88
C VAL A 99 19.99 -9.09 -5.35
N SER A 100 20.86 -9.67 -4.53
CA SER A 100 21.28 -11.05 -4.75
C SER A 100 20.26 -11.99 -4.11
N PRO A 101 19.66 -12.94 -4.86
CA PRO A 101 18.70 -13.90 -4.31
C PRO A 101 19.31 -14.83 -3.25
N LEU A 102 20.63 -14.94 -3.21
CA LEU A 102 21.37 -15.89 -2.35
C LEU A 102 21.77 -15.34 -0.98
N THR A 103 21.49 -14.08 -0.67
CA THR A 103 21.89 -13.51 0.62
C THR A 103 20.69 -13.18 1.51
N LEU A 104 20.49 -14.00 2.55
CA LEU A 104 19.48 -13.84 3.62
C LEU A 104 19.77 -12.65 4.58
N ARG A 105 20.63 -11.69 4.23
CA ARG A 105 20.91 -10.54 5.08
C ARG A 105 19.64 -9.69 5.19
N ARG A 106 19.15 -9.51 6.43
CA ARG A 106 17.94 -8.72 6.80
C ARG A 106 17.83 -7.38 6.10
N GLN A 107 18.93 -6.68 5.89
CA GLN A 107 18.95 -5.36 5.24
C GLN A 107 18.46 -5.41 3.78
N ARG A 108 18.55 -6.57 3.11
CA ARG A 108 18.15 -6.73 1.71
C ARG A 108 16.65 -7.00 1.53
N LEU A 109 15.98 -7.50 2.57
CA LEU A 109 14.53 -7.71 2.58
C LEU A 109 13.74 -6.41 2.81
N ARG A 110 14.42 -5.32 3.21
CA ARG A 110 13.79 -4.02 3.40
C ARG A 110 13.55 -3.35 2.05
N ARG A 111 12.30 -3.20 1.64
CA ARG A 111 11.89 -2.67 0.34
C ARG A 111 11.20 -1.32 0.47
N LEU A 112 11.27 -0.53 -0.59
CA LEU A 112 10.45 0.66 -0.77
C LEU A 112 9.13 0.23 -1.38
N HIS A 113 8.12 0.00 -0.55
CA HIS A 113 6.84 -0.49 -1.06
C HIS A 113 5.75 0.58 -1.09
N ARG A 114 6.04 1.79 -0.62
CA ARG A 114 5.12 2.92 -0.71
C ARG A 114 5.03 3.46 -2.15
N LYS A 115 3.87 3.94 -2.54
CA LYS A 115 3.56 4.57 -3.81
C LYS A 115 3.04 5.96 -3.48
N LEU A 116 3.90 6.95 -3.68
CA LEU A 116 3.66 8.35 -3.34
C LEU A 116 4.03 9.24 -4.51
N VAL A 117 3.19 10.22 -4.80
CA VAL A 117 3.55 11.32 -5.68
C VAL A 117 3.25 12.63 -4.95
N SER A 118 4.15 13.59 -5.05
CA SER A 118 3.93 14.97 -4.58
C SER A 118 4.24 15.94 -5.72
N ILE A 119 3.33 16.85 -5.97
CA ILE A 119 3.40 17.82 -7.08
C ILE A 119 3.27 19.21 -6.49
N ASP A 120 4.30 20.05 -6.68
CA ASP A 120 4.41 21.44 -6.24
C ASP A 120 4.15 21.65 -4.74
N GLY A 121 4.16 20.59 -3.91
CA GLY A 121 3.70 20.65 -2.53
C GLY A 121 2.23 21.05 -2.38
N ARG A 122 1.43 20.93 -3.44
CA ARG A 122 0.00 21.32 -3.51
C ARG A 122 -0.92 20.14 -3.68
N ILE A 123 -0.46 19.08 -4.34
CA ILE A 123 -1.20 17.84 -4.58
C ILE A 123 -0.30 16.67 -4.18
N ALA A 124 -0.88 15.64 -3.57
CA ALA A 124 -0.22 14.36 -3.40
C ALA A 124 -1.15 13.20 -3.79
N PHE A 125 -0.53 12.08 -4.16
CA PHE A 125 -1.21 10.80 -4.38
C PHE A 125 -0.59 9.75 -3.46
N ILE A 126 -1.44 8.98 -2.80
CA ILE A 126 -1.04 7.87 -1.90
C ILE A 126 -1.94 6.67 -2.19
N GLY A 127 -1.36 5.48 -2.34
CA GLY A 127 -2.18 4.28 -2.52
C GLY A 127 -1.40 3.00 -2.70
N GLY A 128 -2.07 1.99 -3.24
CA GLY A 128 -1.51 0.69 -3.58
C GLY A 128 -1.10 0.57 -5.04
N ILE A 129 -1.50 1.49 -5.93
CA ILE A 129 -1.34 1.41 -7.37
C ILE A 129 0.12 1.65 -7.77
N ASN A 130 0.73 0.68 -8.46
CA ASN A 130 2.06 0.79 -9.05
C ASN A 130 1.98 1.45 -10.44
N VAL A 131 3.13 1.91 -10.97
CA VAL A 131 3.20 2.43 -12.35
C VAL A 131 3.44 1.26 -13.30
N ILE A 132 2.36 0.56 -13.63
CA ILE A 132 2.33 -0.58 -14.55
C ILE A 132 1.00 -0.59 -15.31
N ASP A 133 0.99 -1.22 -16.47
CA ASP A 133 -0.24 -1.47 -17.21
C ASP A 133 -1.06 -2.56 -16.51
N ASP A 134 -2.22 -2.18 -16.02
CA ASP A 134 -3.14 -3.09 -15.33
C ASP A 134 -4.06 -3.85 -16.30
N SER A 135 -4.10 -3.46 -17.58
CA SER A 135 -4.99 -4.02 -18.60
C SER A 135 -4.42 -5.22 -19.33
N ASP A 136 -3.08 -5.34 -19.41
CA ASP A 136 -2.40 -6.40 -20.15
C ASP A 136 -1.49 -7.24 -19.24
N PHE A 137 -2.11 -8.18 -18.51
CA PHE A 137 -1.37 -9.10 -17.66
C PHE A 137 -1.55 -10.55 -18.16
N PRO A 138 -0.58 -11.13 -18.88
CA PRO A 138 -0.71 -12.48 -19.42
C PRO A 138 -1.06 -13.51 -18.35
N GLY A 139 -2.18 -14.23 -18.52
CA GLY A 139 -2.63 -15.29 -17.62
C GLY A 139 -3.31 -14.82 -16.33
N ARG A 140 -3.63 -13.51 -16.20
CA ARG A 140 -4.37 -12.98 -15.05
C ARG A 140 -5.62 -12.22 -15.49
N LEU A 141 -6.62 -12.23 -14.62
CA LEU A 141 -7.84 -11.43 -14.83
C LEU A 141 -7.51 -9.95 -14.58
N ALA A 142 -7.53 -9.16 -15.64
CA ALA A 142 -7.36 -7.71 -15.61
C ALA A 142 -8.72 -7.00 -15.47
N PRO A 143 -8.75 -5.73 -15.03
CA PRO A 143 -7.64 -4.94 -14.47
C PRO A 143 -7.38 -5.26 -12.99
N ARG A 144 -6.23 -4.80 -12.46
CA ARG A 144 -5.98 -4.84 -11.02
C ARG A 144 -6.97 -3.94 -10.29
N TYR A 145 -7.53 -4.48 -9.22
CA TYR A 145 -8.45 -3.74 -8.37
C TYR A 145 -7.70 -3.21 -7.13
N ASP A 146 -7.36 -1.94 -7.16
CA ASP A 146 -6.62 -1.25 -6.09
C ASP A 146 -7.07 0.21 -5.99
N TYR A 147 -6.61 0.93 -4.98
CA TYR A 147 -7.03 2.28 -4.67
C TYR A 147 -5.86 3.23 -4.49
N ALA A 148 -6.10 4.49 -4.83
CA ALA A 148 -5.28 5.63 -4.45
C ALA A 148 -6.16 6.78 -3.94
N VAL A 149 -5.53 7.75 -3.27
CA VAL A 149 -6.18 8.98 -2.80
C VAL A 149 -5.39 10.17 -3.33
N ARG A 150 -6.07 11.08 -4.02
CA ARG A 150 -5.57 12.43 -4.32
C ARG A 150 -5.85 13.31 -3.11
N ILE A 151 -4.84 14.04 -2.66
CA ILE A 151 -4.86 14.82 -1.42
C ILE A 151 -4.43 16.26 -1.71
N GLU A 152 -5.20 17.21 -1.18
CA GLU A 152 -4.86 18.62 -1.13
C GLU A 152 -5.08 19.13 0.30
N GLY A 153 -4.22 20.01 0.82
CA GLY A 153 -4.41 20.58 2.15
C GLY A 153 -3.23 20.35 3.11
N PRO A 154 -3.43 20.55 4.42
CA PRO A 154 -2.37 20.50 5.43
C PRO A 154 -1.59 19.19 5.50
N LEU A 155 -2.19 18.06 5.08
CA LEU A 155 -1.54 16.75 5.08
C LEU A 155 -0.34 16.66 4.11
N LEU A 156 -0.24 17.58 3.16
CA LEU A 156 0.89 17.64 2.22
C LEU A 156 2.23 17.89 2.92
N ALA A 157 2.25 18.64 4.01
CA ALA A 157 3.48 18.96 4.73
C ALA A 157 4.23 17.72 5.26
N PRO A 158 3.59 16.81 6.04
CA PRO A 158 4.25 15.58 6.48
C PRO A 158 4.54 14.60 5.33
N ILE A 159 3.70 14.54 4.28
CA ILE A 159 3.96 13.72 3.10
C ILE A 159 5.25 14.17 2.41
N TYR A 160 5.33 15.45 2.06
CA TYR A 160 6.50 16.05 1.42
C TYR A 160 7.77 15.86 2.25
N ALA A 161 7.69 16.15 3.55
CA ALA A 161 8.82 16.00 4.48
C ALA A 161 9.33 14.54 4.50
N SER A 162 8.44 13.56 4.50
CA SER A 162 8.80 12.13 4.48
C SER A 162 9.47 11.73 3.16
N MET A 163 8.97 12.21 2.02
CA MET A 163 9.56 11.93 0.70
C MET A 163 10.94 12.60 0.58
N HIS A 164 11.05 13.86 0.96
CA HIS A 164 12.31 14.61 0.93
C HIS A 164 13.37 13.96 1.83
N HIS A 165 13.01 13.56 3.05
CA HIS A 165 13.92 12.87 3.97
C HIS A 165 14.45 11.55 3.38
N LEU A 166 13.57 10.74 2.77
CA LEU A 166 14.00 9.48 2.15
C LEU A 166 14.89 9.73 0.95
N TRP A 167 14.57 10.72 0.13
CA TRP A 167 15.40 11.14 -1.01
C TRP A 167 16.81 11.50 -0.56
N GLN A 168 16.94 12.36 0.45
CA GLN A 168 18.24 12.76 1.01
C GLN A 168 19.02 11.55 1.53
N LEU A 169 18.35 10.65 2.28
CA LEU A 169 19.00 9.45 2.81
C LEU A 169 19.56 8.56 1.69
N VAL A 170 18.81 8.35 0.61
CA VAL A 170 19.23 7.53 -0.53
C VAL A 170 20.33 8.20 -1.34
N SER A 171 20.22 9.51 -1.59
CA SER A 171 21.25 10.31 -2.28
C SER A 171 22.57 10.26 -1.55
N TRP A 172 22.55 10.40 -0.23
CA TRP A 172 23.73 10.39 0.60
C TRP A 172 24.44 9.02 0.59
N THR A 173 23.69 7.94 0.73
CA THR A 173 24.24 6.56 0.68
C THR A 173 24.79 6.17 -0.68
N ARG A 174 24.49 6.93 -1.74
CA ARG A 174 24.96 6.72 -3.12
C ARG A 174 26.06 7.66 -3.55
N PHE A 175 26.61 8.49 -2.63
CA PHE A 175 27.59 9.52 -2.94
C PHE A 175 27.12 10.49 -4.04
N ARG A 176 25.82 10.60 -4.25
CA ARG A 176 25.20 11.56 -5.17
C ARG A 176 24.76 12.82 -4.43
N HIS A 177 25.67 13.44 -3.70
CA HIS A 177 25.40 14.62 -2.86
C HIS A 177 24.75 15.77 -3.61
N ARG A 178 25.06 15.95 -4.90
CA ARG A 178 24.43 16.96 -5.75
C ARG A 178 22.89 16.80 -5.84
N PHE A 179 22.35 15.60 -5.68
CA PHE A 179 20.91 15.34 -5.64
C PHE A 179 20.30 15.59 -4.25
N GLY A 180 21.13 15.67 -3.21
CA GLY A 180 20.70 16.01 -1.86
C GLY A 180 20.45 17.50 -1.64
N THR A 181 20.92 18.35 -2.55
CA THR A 181 20.78 19.81 -2.46
C THR A 181 19.53 20.35 -3.16
N ALA A 182 18.64 19.48 -3.64
CA ALA A 182 17.36 19.89 -4.23
C ALA A 182 16.66 20.92 -3.33
N ARG A 183 16.34 22.08 -3.89
CA ARG A 183 15.69 23.17 -3.14
C ARG A 183 14.44 22.63 -2.48
N ARG A 184 14.32 22.88 -1.18
CA ARG A 184 13.14 22.50 -0.42
C ARG A 184 12.04 23.50 -0.76
N HIS A 185 11.06 23.07 -1.54
CA HIS A 185 9.82 23.81 -1.72
C HIS A 185 8.86 23.39 -0.60
N PRO A 186 8.63 24.23 0.43
CA PRO A 186 7.75 23.84 1.52
C PRO A 186 6.34 23.57 0.97
N ALA A 187 5.76 22.45 1.39
CA ALA A 187 4.37 22.16 1.05
C ALA A 187 3.46 23.29 1.58
N VAL A 188 2.53 23.70 0.75
CA VAL A 188 1.59 24.77 1.10
C VAL A 188 0.51 24.15 1.99
N ALA A 189 0.60 24.36 3.30
CA ALA A 189 -0.35 23.87 4.29
C ALA A 189 -1.69 24.65 4.28
N THR A 190 -2.20 24.99 3.10
CA THR A 190 -3.45 25.75 2.95
C THR A 190 -4.65 24.81 3.12
N VAL A 191 -5.63 25.23 3.90
CA VAL A 191 -6.92 24.51 4.01
C VAL A 191 -7.59 24.45 2.64
N ARG A 192 -8.00 23.24 2.22
CA ARG A 192 -8.62 22.96 0.93
C ARG A 192 -10.00 22.27 1.04
N GLY A 193 -10.33 21.80 2.22
CA GLY A 193 -11.58 21.10 2.52
C GLY A 193 -11.84 21.01 4.01
N ASN A 194 -12.62 20.03 4.43
CA ASN A 194 -13.04 19.84 5.82
C ASN A 194 -12.63 18.46 6.39
N ILE A 195 -11.90 17.66 5.63
CA ILE A 195 -11.58 16.30 6.04
C ILE A 195 -10.40 16.29 7.01
N ALA A 196 -10.57 15.58 8.14
CA ALA A 196 -9.48 15.27 9.06
C ALA A 196 -8.81 13.96 8.63
N ALA A 197 -7.50 14.03 8.37
CA ALA A 197 -6.72 12.88 7.92
C ALA A 197 -5.34 12.83 8.55
N ALA A 198 -4.77 11.64 8.67
CA ALA A 198 -3.43 11.38 9.17
C ALA A 198 -2.60 10.64 8.11
N PHE A 199 -1.35 11.06 7.94
CA PHE A 199 -0.36 10.37 7.13
C PHE A 199 0.46 9.45 8.03
N LEU A 200 0.35 8.16 7.83
CA LEU A 200 1.08 7.16 8.58
C LEU A 200 2.13 6.50 7.69
N ILE A 201 3.32 6.37 8.24
CA ILE A 201 4.39 5.64 7.58
C ILE A 201 4.79 4.42 8.41
N ARG A 202 5.31 3.44 7.73
CA ARG A 202 6.05 2.37 8.37
C ARG A 202 7.50 2.42 7.89
N ASP A 203 8.41 2.51 8.85
CA ASP A 203 9.85 2.39 8.60
C ASP A 203 10.49 1.34 9.52
N ASN A 204 11.82 1.19 9.44
CA ASN A 204 12.51 0.16 10.22
C ASN A 204 13.08 0.67 11.55
N LEU A 205 12.79 1.93 11.94
CA LEU A 205 13.39 2.57 13.11
C LEU A 205 12.34 3.10 14.09
N ARG A 206 11.67 4.21 13.75
CA ARG A 206 10.79 4.96 14.64
C ARG A 206 9.31 4.62 14.46
N HIS A 207 8.91 4.33 13.22
CA HIS A 207 7.52 4.12 12.81
C HIS A 207 7.25 2.65 12.47
N ARG A 208 7.61 1.74 13.39
CA ARG A 208 7.53 0.30 13.11
C ARG A 208 6.13 -0.26 13.13
N ARG A 209 5.23 0.35 13.89
CA ARG A 209 3.89 -0.15 14.18
C ARG A 209 2.78 0.85 13.93
N ASP A 210 3.10 2.08 13.53
CA ASP A 210 2.12 3.17 13.46
C ASP A 210 0.89 2.78 12.62
N ILE A 211 1.10 2.08 11.48
CA ILE A 211 0.00 1.59 10.65
C ILE A 211 -0.76 0.45 11.35
N GLU A 212 -0.05 -0.54 11.92
CA GLU A 212 -0.68 -1.66 12.64
C GLU A 212 -1.47 -1.17 13.86
N ASP A 213 -0.89 -0.27 14.65
CA ASP A 213 -1.51 0.27 15.86
C ASP A 213 -2.76 1.11 15.52
N ALA A 214 -2.75 1.88 14.42
CA ALA A 214 -3.94 2.60 13.95
C ALA A 214 -5.10 1.67 13.57
N TYR A 215 -4.79 0.55 12.90
CA TYR A 215 -5.80 -0.49 12.64
C TYR A 215 -6.32 -1.11 13.94
N LEU A 216 -5.42 -1.48 14.86
CA LEU A 216 -5.79 -2.12 16.12
C LEU A 216 -6.66 -1.20 17.00
N ASP A 217 -6.33 0.08 17.09
CA ASP A 217 -7.12 1.07 17.82
C ASP A 217 -8.54 1.16 17.23
N ALA A 218 -8.66 1.24 15.89
CA ALA A 218 -9.96 1.30 15.25
C ALA A 218 -10.77 0.00 15.39
N ILE A 219 -10.13 -1.18 15.22
CA ILE A 219 -10.78 -2.49 15.37
C ILE A 219 -11.26 -2.71 16.82
N ASN A 220 -10.44 -2.36 17.82
CA ASN A 220 -10.77 -2.54 19.23
C ASN A 220 -11.93 -1.65 19.69
N THR A 221 -12.10 -0.48 19.07
CA THR A 221 -13.18 0.47 19.38
C THR A 221 -14.40 0.30 18.49
N ALA A 222 -14.34 -0.54 17.46
CA ALA A 222 -15.43 -0.80 16.53
C ALA A 222 -16.69 -1.32 17.25
N ARG A 223 -17.86 -0.82 16.82
CA ARG A 223 -19.18 -1.13 17.41
C ARG A 223 -20.20 -1.68 16.42
N ARG A 224 -20.02 -1.42 15.11
CA ARG A 224 -21.01 -1.77 14.09
C ARG A 224 -20.43 -2.68 13.02
N GLU A 225 -19.42 -2.21 12.28
CA GLU A 225 -18.87 -2.92 11.15
C GLU A 225 -17.37 -2.72 10.99
N ILE A 226 -16.71 -3.74 10.49
CA ILE A 226 -15.34 -3.71 9.98
C ILE A 226 -15.37 -4.32 8.59
N LEU A 227 -15.11 -3.51 7.56
CA LEU A 227 -14.97 -3.96 6.18
C LEU A 227 -13.52 -3.74 5.74
N LEU A 228 -12.79 -4.83 5.48
CA LEU A 228 -11.38 -4.81 5.17
C LEU A 228 -11.15 -5.49 3.81
N ALA A 229 -10.40 -4.86 2.90
CA ALA A 229 -9.93 -5.47 1.67
C ALA A 229 -8.40 -5.48 1.63
N ASN A 230 -7.82 -6.65 1.44
CA ASN A 230 -6.37 -6.81 1.49
C ASN A 230 -5.88 -7.89 0.52
N ALA A 231 -4.88 -7.54 -0.30
CA ALA A 231 -4.32 -8.46 -1.29
C ALA A 231 -3.62 -9.65 -0.64
N TYR A 232 -2.77 -9.36 0.35
CA TYR A 232 -2.01 -10.36 1.09
C TYR A 232 -2.31 -10.23 2.59
N PHE A 233 -2.97 -11.24 3.13
CA PHE A 233 -3.49 -11.21 4.49
C PHE A 233 -2.95 -12.36 5.33
N LEU A 234 -1.92 -12.08 6.10
CA LEU A 234 -1.35 -13.00 7.08
C LEU A 234 -1.10 -12.28 8.41
N PRO A 235 -2.16 -11.88 9.13
CA PRO A 235 -2.07 -11.07 10.32
C PRO A 235 -1.27 -11.72 11.43
N GLY A 236 -0.55 -10.91 12.20
CA GLY A 236 0.06 -11.28 13.46
C GLY A 236 -1.01 -11.70 14.50
N ARG A 237 -0.57 -12.27 15.64
CA ARG A 237 -1.51 -12.74 16.69
C ARG A 237 -2.40 -11.62 17.22
N ARG A 238 -1.83 -10.43 17.52
CA ARG A 238 -2.57 -9.27 18.03
C ARG A 238 -3.70 -8.86 17.07
N PHE A 239 -3.38 -8.69 15.79
CA PHE A 239 -4.33 -8.26 14.79
C PHE A 239 -5.46 -9.29 14.57
N ARG A 240 -5.09 -10.59 14.52
CA ARG A 240 -6.06 -11.68 14.39
C ARG A 240 -7.01 -11.75 15.58
N HIS A 241 -6.50 -11.67 16.80
CA HIS A 241 -7.34 -11.66 18.01
C HIS A 241 -8.25 -10.43 18.02
N ALA A 242 -7.77 -9.25 17.69
CA ALA A 242 -8.61 -8.05 17.65
C ALA A 242 -9.82 -8.20 16.70
N LEU A 243 -9.63 -8.81 15.52
CA LEU A 243 -10.74 -9.10 14.59
C LEU A 243 -11.73 -10.13 15.16
N MET A 244 -11.20 -11.21 15.76
CA MET A 244 -12.03 -12.26 16.36
C MET A 244 -12.82 -11.72 17.55
N ASP A 245 -12.18 -10.95 18.41
CA ASP A 245 -12.80 -10.31 19.57
C ASP A 245 -13.87 -9.28 19.13
N ALA A 246 -13.63 -8.53 18.06
CA ALA A 246 -14.64 -7.63 17.48
C ALA A 246 -15.89 -8.40 17.02
N ALA A 247 -15.70 -9.51 16.28
CA ALA A 247 -16.81 -10.36 15.85
C ALA A 247 -17.57 -10.96 17.05
N GLN A 248 -16.86 -11.39 18.10
CA GLN A 248 -17.47 -11.90 19.33
C GLN A 248 -18.24 -10.82 20.11
N ARG A 249 -17.86 -9.55 20.00
CA ARG A 249 -18.62 -8.41 20.55
C ARG A 249 -19.88 -8.09 19.73
N GLY A 250 -20.13 -8.81 18.62
CA GLY A 250 -21.28 -8.58 17.74
C GLY A 250 -21.02 -7.57 16.61
N VAL A 251 -19.78 -7.16 16.40
CA VAL A 251 -19.41 -6.31 15.25
C VAL A 251 -19.45 -7.14 13.97
N ASP A 252 -20.03 -6.60 12.90
CA ASP A 252 -20.05 -7.23 11.57
C ASP A 252 -18.66 -7.12 10.94
N VAL A 253 -17.88 -8.21 10.97
CA VAL A 253 -16.51 -8.24 10.43
C VAL A 253 -16.48 -8.97 9.11
N SER A 254 -16.20 -8.24 8.02
CA SER A 254 -16.09 -8.76 6.66
C SER A 254 -14.70 -8.51 6.09
N ILE A 255 -14.06 -9.55 5.55
CA ILE A 255 -12.72 -9.46 4.97
C ILE A 255 -12.78 -9.92 3.51
N LEU A 256 -12.41 -9.02 2.58
CA LEU A 256 -12.29 -9.29 1.16
C LEU A 256 -10.81 -9.57 0.82
N LEU A 257 -10.53 -10.77 0.36
CA LEU A 257 -9.18 -11.25 0.05
C LEU A 257 -9.04 -11.61 -1.43
N GLN A 258 -7.80 -11.64 -1.91
CA GLN A 258 -7.50 -12.09 -3.26
C GLN A 258 -7.77 -13.60 -3.39
N GLY A 259 -8.66 -13.98 -4.32
CA GLY A 259 -9.02 -15.37 -4.58
C GLY A 259 -8.06 -16.11 -5.51
N GLN A 260 -7.28 -15.39 -6.33
CA GLN A 260 -6.25 -15.94 -7.21
C GLN A 260 -4.90 -15.32 -6.84
N SER A 261 -4.02 -16.10 -6.22
CA SER A 261 -2.74 -15.58 -5.74
C SER A 261 -1.59 -15.87 -6.70
N ASP A 262 -0.73 -14.88 -6.86
CA ASP A 262 0.60 -14.98 -7.48
C ASP A 262 1.66 -15.55 -6.52
N HIS A 263 1.35 -15.58 -5.22
CA HIS A 263 2.20 -16.11 -4.16
C HIS A 263 1.52 -17.30 -3.45
N LEU A 264 1.56 -18.48 -4.09
CA LEU A 264 0.87 -19.70 -3.61
C LEU A 264 1.18 -20.04 -2.14
N LEU A 265 2.44 -19.90 -1.72
CA LEU A 265 2.83 -20.20 -0.34
C LEU A 265 2.12 -19.26 0.66
N LEU A 266 2.03 -17.96 0.36
CA LEU A 266 1.35 -16.99 1.19
C LEU A 266 -0.16 -17.20 1.19
N HIS A 267 -0.71 -17.54 0.03
CA HIS A 267 -2.13 -17.88 -0.12
C HIS A 267 -2.53 -19.09 0.76
N TYR A 268 -1.78 -20.18 0.68
CA TYR A 268 -2.05 -21.35 1.55
C TYR A 268 -1.83 -21.04 3.03
N ALA A 269 -0.83 -20.22 3.37
CA ALA A 269 -0.62 -19.79 4.74
C ALA A 269 -1.79 -18.93 5.27
N THR A 270 -2.36 -18.06 4.44
CA THR A 270 -3.57 -17.29 4.77
C THR A 270 -4.76 -18.21 5.01
N GLN A 271 -4.96 -19.21 4.15
CA GLN A 271 -6.04 -20.18 4.26
C GLN A 271 -5.98 -21.02 5.55
N ALA A 272 -4.79 -21.23 6.13
CA ALA A 272 -4.66 -21.88 7.43
C ALA A 272 -5.39 -21.12 8.56
N LEU A 273 -5.57 -19.81 8.42
CA LEU A 273 -6.23 -18.95 9.41
C LEU A 273 -7.75 -18.91 9.26
N TYR A 274 -8.30 -19.31 8.11
CA TYR A 274 -9.73 -19.19 7.80
C TYR A 274 -10.61 -19.88 8.85
N ARG A 275 -10.25 -21.09 9.27
CA ARG A 275 -11.04 -21.85 10.27
C ARG A 275 -11.22 -21.06 11.57
N ALA A 276 -10.15 -20.47 12.09
CA ALA A 276 -10.21 -19.71 13.34
C ALA A 276 -11.07 -18.44 13.19
N LEU A 277 -10.89 -17.69 12.11
CA LEU A 277 -11.63 -16.48 11.82
C LEU A 277 -13.13 -16.77 11.61
N LEU A 278 -13.46 -17.74 10.75
CA LEU A 278 -14.85 -18.16 10.50
C LEU A 278 -15.53 -18.70 11.77
N SER A 279 -14.79 -19.41 12.63
CA SER A 279 -15.34 -19.92 13.90
C SER A 279 -15.62 -18.81 14.91
N ALA A 280 -14.94 -17.68 14.82
CA ALA A 280 -15.19 -16.50 15.65
C ALA A 280 -16.31 -15.58 15.09
N GLY A 281 -16.90 -15.91 13.93
CA GLY A 281 -17.95 -15.11 13.30
C GLY A 281 -17.48 -14.11 12.26
N VAL A 282 -16.17 -14.09 11.93
CA VAL A 282 -15.65 -13.24 10.83
C VAL A 282 -16.08 -13.82 9.50
N ARG A 283 -16.64 -12.98 8.62
CA ARG A 283 -16.97 -13.36 7.25
C ARG A 283 -15.76 -13.15 6.32
N ILE A 284 -15.48 -14.12 5.47
CA ILE A 284 -14.37 -14.08 4.53
C ILE A 284 -14.91 -14.22 3.11
N TYR A 285 -14.46 -13.34 2.23
CA TYR A 285 -14.82 -13.31 0.82
C TYR A 285 -13.57 -13.39 -0.04
N GLU A 286 -13.58 -14.25 -1.06
CA GLU A 286 -12.51 -14.34 -2.06
C GLU A 286 -12.93 -13.62 -3.34
N TYR A 287 -12.22 -12.54 -3.68
CA TYR A 287 -12.45 -11.80 -4.92
C TYR A 287 -11.89 -12.57 -6.11
N ARG A 288 -12.74 -12.80 -7.11
CA ARG A 288 -12.42 -13.65 -8.27
C ARG A 288 -12.65 -12.97 -9.62
N LYS A 289 -13.29 -11.80 -9.66
CA LYS A 289 -13.59 -11.10 -10.91
C LYS A 289 -12.33 -10.56 -11.59
N SER A 290 -11.36 -10.09 -10.81
CA SER A 290 -10.07 -9.63 -11.29
C SER A 290 -9.01 -9.78 -10.20
N PHE A 291 -7.81 -9.22 -10.40
CA PHE A 291 -6.73 -9.31 -9.41
C PHE A 291 -6.91 -8.25 -8.32
N LEU A 292 -7.41 -8.62 -7.16
CA LEU A 292 -7.50 -7.72 -5.99
C LEU A 292 -6.10 -7.41 -5.47
N HIS A 293 -5.72 -6.13 -5.51
CA HIS A 293 -4.45 -5.66 -4.95
C HIS A 293 -4.65 -4.58 -3.87
N ALA A 294 -5.89 -4.34 -3.43
CA ALA A 294 -6.26 -3.34 -2.44
C ALA A 294 -5.63 -3.57 -1.06
N LYS A 295 -5.40 -2.49 -0.32
CA LYS A 295 -4.97 -2.44 1.07
C LYS A 295 -5.73 -1.31 1.75
N VAL A 296 -7.00 -1.57 2.02
CA VAL A 296 -7.96 -0.58 2.50
C VAL A 296 -8.87 -1.15 3.57
N ALA A 297 -9.42 -0.29 4.41
CA ALA A 297 -10.46 -0.67 5.35
C ALA A 297 -11.42 0.49 5.61
N VAL A 298 -12.66 0.13 5.98
CA VAL A 298 -13.66 1.03 6.55
C VAL A 298 -14.14 0.44 7.87
N ILE A 299 -14.20 1.25 8.92
CA ILE A 299 -14.68 0.85 10.23
C ILE A 299 -15.74 1.84 10.70
N ASP A 300 -16.89 1.32 11.12
CA ASP A 300 -18.06 2.05 11.64
C ASP A 300 -18.57 3.17 10.70
N GLY A 301 -18.24 3.12 9.42
CA GLY A 301 -18.70 4.06 8.40
C GLY A 301 -18.11 5.48 8.50
N HIS A 302 -17.10 5.71 9.34
CA HIS A 302 -16.46 7.02 9.47
C HIS A 302 -14.92 6.96 9.47
N TRP A 303 -14.33 5.87 9.93
CA TRP A 303 -12.89 5.63 9.84
C TRP A 303 -12.58 4.87 8.56
N ALA A 304 -11.63 5.36 7.80
CA ALA A 304 -11.16 4.70 6.59
C ALA A 304 -9.63 4.77 6.48
N THR A 305 -9.03 3.78 5.81
CA THR A 305 -7.62 3.85 5.42
C THR A 305 -7.40 3.35 4.01
N VAL A 306 -6.50 4.02 3.29
CA VAL A 306 -6.02 3.65 1.97
C VAL A 306 -4.50 3.76 1.96
N GLY A 307 -3.81 2.75 1.42
CA GLY A 307 -2.35 2.81 1.37
C GLY A 307 -1.69 1.64 0.68
N SER A 308 -0.40 1.48 0.96
CA SER A 308 0.45 0.45 0.36
C SER A 308 0.65 -0.77 1.25
N SER A 309 0.28 -0.70 2.55
CA SER A 309 0.62 -1.70 3.54
C SER A 309 -0.34 -2.88 3.53
N ASN A 310 0.14 -4.06 3.12
CA ASN A 310 -0.58 -5.31 3.36
C ASN A 310 -0.56 -5.68 4.85
N ILE A 311 -1.56 -6.45 5.26
CA ILE A 311 -1.62 -7.03 6.61
C ILE A 311 -0.90 -8.38 6.57
N ASP A 312 0.39 -8.32 6.34
CA ASP A 312 1.29 -9.46 6.30
C ASP A 312 2.65 -9.09 6.95
N PRO A 313 3.43 -10.07 7.39
CA PRO A 313 4.68 -9.80 8.10
C PRO A 313 5.76 -9.12 7.26
N PHE A 314 5.73 -9.27 5.93
CA PHE A 314 6.73 -8.62 5.07
C PHE A 314 6.46 -7.12 5.00
N SER A 315 5.21 -6.73 4.77
CA SER A 315 4.79 -5.33 4.79
C SER A 315 4.91 -4.72 6.18
N LEU A 316 4.40 -5.40 7.22
CA LEU A 316 4.37 -4.86 8.58
C LEU A 316 5.72 -4.90 9.31
N LEU A 317 6.74 -5.64 8.83
CA LEU A 317 8.03 -5.78 9.51
C LEU A 317 9.24 -5.32 8.70
N LEU A 318 9.17 -5.34 7.37
CA LEU A 318 10.34 -5.18 6.52
C LEU A 318 10.23 -4.04 5.51
N ALA A 319 9.06 -3.83 4.90
CA ALA A 319 8.89 -2.83 3.86
C ALA A 319 8.76 -1.40 4.43
N ARG A 320 9.11 -0.39 3.65
CA ARG A 320 8.70 0.99 3.87
C ARG A 320 7.34 1.18 3.24
N GLU A 321 6.35 1.49 4.07
CA GLU A 321 4.96 1.63 3.66
C GLU A 321 4.43 3.02 3.99
N ALA A 322 3.32 3.38 3.36
CA ALA A 322 2.59 4.62 3.65
C ALA A 322 1.08 4.40 3.50
N ASN A 323 0.33 4.87 4.47
CA ASN A 323 -1.13 4.88 4.46
C ASN A 323 -1.63 6.29 4.78
N VAL A 324 -2.77 6.66 4.21
CA VAL A 324 -3.61 7.74 4.72
C VAL A 324 -4.74 7.13 5.55
N VAL A 325 -4.95 7.69 6.74
CA VAL A 325 -6.09 7.36 7.60
C VAL A 325 -7.01 8.56 7.63
N VAL A 326 -8.29 8.34 7.42
CA VAL A 326 -9.30 9.38 7.26
C VAL A 326 -10.40 9.19 8.29
N ASN A 327 -10.78 10.26 8.97
CA ASN A 327 -11.95 10.29 9.84
C ASN A 327 -13.00 11.22 9.22
N ASN A 328 -13.84 10.64 8.35
CA ASN A 328 -14.87 11.37 7.62
C ASN A 328 -15.92 10.41 7.06
N VAL A 329 -17.19 10.69 7.30
CA VAL A 329 -18.32 9.82 6.92
C VAL A 329 -18.47 9.73 5.41
N ASP A 330 -18.33 10.82 4.67
CA ASP A 330 -18.53 10.85 3.22
C ASP A 330 -17.44 10.07 2.50
N PHE A 331 -16.17 10.27 2.88
CA PHE A 331 -15.05 9.53 2.31
C PHE A 331 -15.14 8.04 2.64
N ALA A 332 -15.41 7.70 3.91
CA ALA A 332 -15.59 6.32 4.33
C ALA A 332 -16.81 5.67 3.62
N GLY A 333 -17.89 6.42 3.45
CA GLY A 333 -19.08 6.00 2.70
C GLY A 333 -18.78 5.69 1.24
N THR A 334 -17.98 6.52 0.57
CA THR A 334 -17.54 6.30 -0.82
C THR A 334 -16.72 5.01 -0.94
N LEU A 335 -15.72 4.82 -0.07
CA LEU A 335 -14.91 3.60 -0.07
C LEU A 335 -15.75 2.37 0.27
N ARG A 336 -16.66 2.47 1.25
CA ARG A 336 -17.58 1.40 1.63
C ARG A 336 -18.47 0.98 0.48
N ALA A 337 -19.04 1.95 -0.26
CA ALA A 337 -19.87 1.68 -1.43
C ALA A 337 -19.10 0.94 -2.53
N SER A 338 -17.84 1.33 -2.79
CA SER A 338 -16.96 0.66 -3.73
C SER A 338 -16.67 -0.78 -3.30
N LEU A 339 -16.30 -1.00 -2.04
CA LEU A 339 -16.04 -2.35 -1.50
C LEU A 339 -17.28 -3.25 -1.53
N ASN A 340 -18.46 -2.70 -1.23
CA ASN A 340 -19.71 -3.45 -1.33
C ASN A 340 -20.03 -3.84 -2.78
N ARG A 341 -19.75 -2.98 -3.76
CA ARG A 341 -19.87 -3.36 -5.18
C ARG A 341 -18.90 -4.51 -5.52
N ALA A 342 -17.66 -4.47 -5.00
CA ALA A 342 -16.70 -5.55 -5.22
C ALA A 342 -17.14 -6.87 -4.60
N LEU A 343 -17.72 -6.84 -3.39
CA LEU A 343 -18.30 -8.00 -2.73
C LEU A 343 -19.44 -8.61 -3.55
N LEU A 344 -20.38 -7.79 -3.99
CA LEU A 344 -21.57 -8.24 -4.71
C LEU A 344 -21.27 -8.76 -6.12
N LEU A 345 -20.36 -8.10 -6.84
CA LEU A 345 -20.14 -8.36 -8.26
C LEU A 345 -18.95 -9.28 -8.55
N GLY A 346 -18.06 -9.51 -7.58
CA GLY A 346 -16.80 -10.16 -7.87
C GLY A 346 -16.28 -11.12 -6.81
N ALA A 347 -16.95 -11.27 -5.66
CA ALA A 347 -16.47 -12.09 -4.58
C ALA A 347 -17.35 -13.33 -4.32
N VAL A 348 -16.72 -14.37 -3.79
CA VAL A 348 -17.37 -15.60 -3.34
C VAL A 348 -17.14 -15.74 -1.85
N GLU A 349 -18.23 -15.91 -1.10
CA GLU A 349 -18.14 -16.12 0.35
C GLU A 349 -17.56 -17.50 0.67
N VAL A 350 -16.61 -17.53 1.59
CA VAL A 350 -16.02 -18.76 2.12
C VAL A 350 -16.88 -19.27 3.27
N ARG A 351 -17.68 -20.29 3.00
CA ARG A 351 -18.58 -20.88 4.01
C ARG A 351 -17.82 -21.77 4.98
N ARG A 352 -18.16 -21.68 6.27
CA ARG A 352 -17.58 -22.50 7.34
C ARG A 352 -17.76 -23.99 7.09
N GLU A 353 -18.92 -24.37 6.55
CA GLU A 353 -19.29 -25.78 6.28
C GLU A 353 -18.42 -26.40 5.19
N ASP A 354 -18.17 -25.67 4.10
CA ASP A 354 -17.34 -26.12 3.00
C ASP A 354 -15.87 -26.22 3.41
N TRP A 355 -15.44 -25.30 4.29
CA TRP A 355 -14.08 -25.30 4.82
C TRP A 355 -13.83 -26.46 5.79
N GLY A 356 -14.85 -26.85 6.57
CA GLY A 356 -14.80 -27.99 7.50
C GLY A 356 -14.67 -29.35 6.81
N LYS A 357 -15.21 -29.48 5.59
CA LYS A 357 -15.23 -30.73 4.80
C LYS A 357 -13.95 -30.99 4.01
N ARG A 358 -13.00 -30.06 3.96
CA ARG A 358 -11.74 -30.24 3.21
C ARG A 358 -10.92 -31.40 3.77
N PHE A 359 -10.34 -32.19 2.87
CA PHE A 359 -9.50 -33.32 3.20
C PHE A 359 -8.38 -32.97 4.18
N LEU A 360 -8.08 -33.86 5.11
CA LEU A 360 -7.05 -33.64 6.13
C LEU A 360 -5.69 -33.26 5.52
N LEU A 361 -5.31 -33.88 4.39
CA LEU A 361 -4.06 -33.57 3.68
C LEU A 361 -3.99 -32.12 3.20
N VAL A 362 -5.09 -31.56 2.70
CA VAL A 362 -5.15 -30.15 2.28
C VAL A 362 -4.95 -29.21 3.48
N ARG A 363 -5.57 -29.55 4.62
CA ARG A 363 -5.40 -28.78 5.86
C ARG A 363 -3.97 -28.85 6.39
N MET A 364 -3.33 -30.02 6.31
CA MET A 364 -1.92 -30.18 6.67
C MET A 364 -1.01 -29.36 5.76
N ALA A 365 -1.28 -29.30 4.45
CA ALA A 365 -0.52 -28.48 3.51
C ALA A 365 -0.62 -26.97 3.85
N HIS A 366 -1.83 -26.47 4.21
CA HIS A 366 -2.01 -25.10 4.64
C HIS A 366 -1.22 -24.78 5.93
N TRP A 367 -1.26 -25.69 6.93
CA TRP A 367 -0.50 -25.52 8.17
C TRP A 367 1.02 -25.61 7.95
N LEU A 368 1.47 -26.48 7.05
CA LEU A 368 2.86 -26.55 6.65
C LEU A 368 3.30 -25.23 6.00
N ALA A 369 2.52 -24.71 5.04
CA ALA A 369 2.79 -23.41 4.41
C ALA A 369 2.85 -22.27 5.44
N TYR A 370 1.90 -22.24 6.38
CA TYR A 370 1.90 -21.26 7.49
C TYR A 370 3.17 -21.39 8.35
N THR A 371 3.55 -22.61 8.72
CA THR A 371 4.74 -22.87 9.54
C THR A 371 6.00 -22.45 8.82
N VAL A 372 6.14 -22.78 7.52
CA VAL A 372 7.29 -22.37 6.69
C VAL A 372 7.40 -20.85 6.63
N VAL A 373 6.29 -20.14 6.35
CA VAL A 373 6.32 -18.66 6.32
C VAL A 373 6.70 -18.09 7.68
N ARG A 374 6.16 -18.64 8.77
CA ARG A 374 6.50 -18.20 10.14
C ARG A 374 7.97 -18.47 10.49
N LEU A 375 8.52 -19.59 10.05
CA LEU A 375 9.94 -19.93 10.24
C LEU A 375 10.84 -18.98 9.46
N LEU A 376 10.54 -18.70 8.20
CA LEU A 376 11.29 -17.73 7.39
C LEU A 376 11.28 -16.33 8.03
N ILE A 377 10.16 -15.91 8.62
CA ILE A 377 10.06 -14.66 9.38
C ILE A 377 10.89 -14.73 10.67
N GLY A 378 10.85 -15.85 11.40
CA GLY A 378 11.61 -16.09 12.62
C GLY A 378 13.11 -16.06 12.38
N ILE A 379 13.58 -16.73 11.32
CA ILE A 379 15.01 -16.76 10.90
C ILE A 379 15.46 -15.35 10.48
N SER A 380 14.57 -14.53 9.89
CA SER A 380 14.85 -13.12 9.63
C SER A 380 14.98 -12.28 10.92
N GLY A 381 14.77 -12.90 12.11
CA GLY A 381 15.05 -12.38 13.46
C GLY A 381 14.04 -11.40 14.02
N TYR A 382 12.82 -11.38 13.49
CA TYR A 382 11.70 -10.60 14.04
C TYR A 382 10.79 -11.39 15.00
N GLY A 383 11.02 -12.72 15.14
CA GLY A 383 10.22 -13.61 16.00
C GLY A 383 10.52 -13.59 17.49
N GLY A 384 11.56 -12.88 17.93
CA GLY A 384 12.19 -13.13 19.23
C GLY A 384 12.12 -12.06 20.29
N LYS A 385 11.07 -11.22 20.41
CA LYS A 385 10.93 -10.39 21.65
C LYS A 385 9.52 -9.80 21.92
N HIS A 386 8.51 -10.07 21.08
CA HIS A 386 7.20 -9.38 21.25
C HIS A 386 6.00 -10.31 21.01
N GLN A 387 6.03 -11.54 21.53
CA GLN A 387 4.91 -12.50 21.52
C GLN A 387 4.34 -12.78 22.92
N THR A 388 4.61 -11.94 23.87
CA THR A 388 3.92 -11.98 25.21
C THR A 388 2.93 -10.85 25.29
#